data_3e66b1df44b68e2e68a5bcecdd169cbb
#
_entry.id   3e66b1df44b68e2e68a5bcecdd169cbb
#
_cell.length_a   1.000
_cell.length_b   1.000
_cell.length_c   1.000
_cell.angle_alpha   90.00
_cell.angle_beta   90.00
_cell.angle_gamma   90.00
#
_symmetry.space_group_name_H-M   'P 1'
#
loop_
_entity.id
_entity.type
_entity.pdbx_description
1 polymer ?
#
loop_
_entity_poly.entity_id
_entity_poly.type
_entity_poly.pdbx_seq_one_letter_code
_entity_poly.pdbx_strand_id
1 'polypeptide(L)'
;MRFAYTLFLLLFLVACKENYTPKPRGYYRIDFPEKSYKDLNRTFPYDFEIPEYARIEKDSRNRNEPYWINVAVPENKVEIHISYYELNSQKDDYKLLAELMEETRTLAYKHSIKADAIDERLFVNPAKKVYGTIYSIEGNAASPMQFFLTDSTRHFLRGAFYIREVPDIDSLSPVINFIEPDVIHMIETTSWK
;
A
#
# COMPACT_ATOMS: atom_id res chain seq x y z
N MET A 1 37.28 -10.56 -64.71
CA MET A 1 36.89 -9.27 -64.12
C MET A 1 35.40 -9.22 -63.70
N ARG A 2 34.46 -9.80 -64.42
CA ARG A 2 33.00 -9.76 -64.04
C ARG A 2 32.68 -10.44 -62.71
N PHE A 3 33.38 -11.55 -62.34
CA PHE A 3 33.19 -12.25 -61.08
C PHE A 3 33.67 -11.47 -59.86
N ALA A 4 34.67 -10.62 -59.98
CA ALA A 4 35.19 -9.79 -58.90
C ALA A 4 34.21 -8.65 -58.52
N TYR A 5 33.49 -8.10 -59.44
CA TYR A 5 32.48 -7.07 -59.21
C TYR A 5 31.22 -7.62 -58.53
N THR A 6 30.78 -8.84 -58.86
CA THR A 6 29.65 -9.47 -58.22
C THR A 6 29.95 -9.87 -56.75
N LEU A 7 31.19 -10.33 -56.49
CA LEU A 7 31.62 -10.62 -55.12
C LEU A 7 31.73 -9.36 -54.25
N PHE A 8 32.20 -8.25 -54.85
CA PHE A 8 32.31 -6.97 -54.14
C PHE A 8 30.92 -6.34 -53.86
N LEU A 9 29.93 -6.54 -54.74
CA LEU A 9 28.55 -6.09 -54.51
C LEU A 9 27.84 -6.87 -53.41
N LEU A 10 28.14 -8.19 -53.27
CA LEU A 10 27.56 -9.04 -52.20
C LEU A 10 28.07 -8.68 -50.81
N LEU A 11 29.28 -8.14 -50.67
CA LEU A 11 29.87 -7.72 -49.41
C LEU A 11 29.18 -6.50 -48.77
N PHE A 12 28.51 -5.66 -49.60
CA PHE A 12 27.78 -4.48 -49.11
C PHE A 12 26.39 -4.80 -48.52
N LEU A 13 25.85 -6.02 -48.70
CA LEU A 13 24.53 -6.41 -48.19
C LEU A 13 24.57 -6.92 -46.73
N VAL A 14 25.73 -7.04 -46.11
CA VAL A 14 25.85 -7.60 -44.75
C VAL A 14 26.05 -6.52 -43.66
N ALA A 15 26.09 -5.23 -44.03
CA ALA A 15 26.58 -4.16 -43.16
C ALA A 15 25.50 -3.37 -42.38
N CYS A 16 24.24 -3.84 -42.32
CA CYS A 16 23.23 -3.21 -41.43
C CYS A 16 22.63 -4.19 -40.47
N LYS A 17 23.34 -4.47 -39.38
CA LYS A 17 22.69 -4.86 -38.10
C LYS A 17 22.49 -3.56 -37.32
N GLU A 18 21.33 -2.97 -37.43
CA GLU A 18 20.91 -1.97 -36.46
C GLU A 18 20.82 -2.69 -35.08
N ASN A 19 21.73 -2.34 -34.19
CA ASN A 19 21.57 -2.69 -32.78
C ASN A 19 20.38 -1.87 -32.25
N TYR A 20 19.19 -2.46 -32.33
CA TYR A 20 18.01 -1.90 -31.70
C TYR A 20 18.22 -1.88 -30.20
N THR A 21 18.56 -0.73 -29.65
CA THR A 21 18.55 -0.49 -28.23
C THR A 21 17.10 -0.09 -27.86
N PRO A 22 16.36 -0.91 -27.11
CA PRO A 22 15.01 -0.53 -26.70
C PRO A 22 15.08 0.81 -25.97
N LYS A 23 14.30 1.78 -26.42
CA LYS A 23 14.17 3.04 -25.69
C LYS A 23 13.56 2.76 -24.33
N PRO A 24 14.08 3.33 -23.24
CA PRO A 24 13.46 3.20 -21.94
C PRO A 24 12.00 3.69 -22.02
N ARG A 25 11.08 2.97 -21.36
CA ARG A 25 9.68 3.41 -21.26
C ARG A 25 9.66 4.76 -20.56
N GLY A 26 9.06 5.77 -21.19
CA GLY A 26 8.78 7.04 -20.55
C GLY A 26 7.46 6.91 -19.77
N TYR A 27 7.46 7.33 -18.53
CA TYR A 27 6.24 7.47 -17.72
C TYR A 27 5.83 8.95 -17.70
N TYR A 28 4.53 9.20 -17.55
CA TYR A 28 4.03 10.56 -17.32
C TYR A 28 4.57 11.05 -15.98
N ARG A 29 5.02 12.32 -15.96
CA ARG A 29 5.37 12.96 -14.70
C ARG A 29 4.10 13.15 -13.87
N ILE A 30 4.14 12.70 -12.63
CA ILE A 30 3.09 12.94 -11.64
C ILE A 30 3.60 14.05 -10.73
N ASP A 31 2.86 15.15 -10.65
CA ASP A 31 3.15 16.21 -9.71
C ASP A 31 2.36 15.94 -8.42
N PHE A 32 3.07 15.68 -7.32
CA PHE A 32 2.47 15.39 -6.02
C PHE A 32 2.36 16.68 -5.20
N PRO A 33 1.30 16.83 -4.37
CA PRO A 33 1.18 17.94 -3.44
C PRO A 33 2.24 17.90 -2.34
N GLU A 34 2.45 19.03 -1.67
CA GLU A 34 3.29 19.06 -0.47
C GLU A 34 2.66 18.26 0.67
N LYS A 35 3.50 17.63 1.49
CA LYS A 35 3.07 16.87 2.67
C LYS A 35 2.62 17.81 3.77
N SER A 36 1.36 17.72 4.13
CA SER A 36 0.75 18.36 5.29
C SER A 36 -0.36 17.47 5.83
N TYR A 37 -0.62 17.55 7.14
CA TYR A 37 -1.50 16.61 7.82
C TYR A 37 -2.54 17.35 8.64
N LYS A 38 -3.67 16.70 8.86
CA LYS A 38 -4.77 17.15 9.71
C LYS A 38 -5.30 16.00 10.55
N ASP A 39 -5.87 16.33 11.71
CA ASP A 39 -6.56 15.35 12.54
C ASP A 39 -7.74 14.72 11.80
N LEU A 40 -8.05 13.48 12.12
CA LEU A 40 -9.22 12.77 11.58
C LEU A 40 -10.53 13.50 11.91
N ASN A 41 -10.56 14.24 13.03
CA ASN A 41 -11.65 15.12 13.48
C ASN A 41 -13.02 14.42 13.43
N ARG A 42 -13.11 13.19 13.96
CA ARG A 42 -14.32 12.37 14.02
C ARG A 42 -14.53 11.82 15.43
N THR A 43 -15.77 11.49 15.75
CA THR A 43 -16.12 10.83 17.02
C THR A 43 -15.97 9.31 16.85
N PHE A 44 -14.72 8.87 16.63
CA PHE A 44 -14.35 7.46 16.53
C PHE A 44 -13.66 7.01 17.82
N PRO A 45 -13.61 5.71 18.12
CA PRO A 45 -12.87 5.16 19.26
C PRO A 45 -11.35 5.20 19.06
N TYR A 46 -10.89 5.71 17.94
CA TYR A 46 -9.51 5.93 17.55
C TYR A 46 -9.33 7.30 16.90
N ASP A 47 -8.11 7.77 16.86
CA ASP A 47 -7.71 8.99 16.17
C ASP A 47 -6.33 8.81 15.53
N PHE A 48 -6.08 9.51 14.42
CA PHE A 48 -4.80 9.62 13.74
C PHE A 48 -4.81 10.82 12.78
N GLU A 49 -3.64 11.25 12.34
CA GLU A 49 -3.53 12.29 11.34
C GLU A 49 -3.60 11.72 9.92
N ILE A 50 -4.25 12.45 9.03
CA ILE A 50 -4.37 12.12 7.60
C ILE A 50 -3.80 13.25 6.75
N PRO A 51 -3.31 12.98 5.52
CA PRO A 51 -2.89 14.03 4.61
C PRO A 51 -4.03 15.03 4.32
N GLU A 52 -3.68 16.33 4.20
CA GLU A 52 -4.64 17.38 3.84
C GLU A 52 -5.38 17.09 2.53
N TYR A 53 -4.70 16.48 1.56
CA TYR A 53 -5.26 16.11 0.27
C TYR A 53 -6.10 14.80 0.30
N ALA A 54 -6.13 14.10 1.44
CA ALA A 54 -6.98 12.94 1.63
C ALA A 54 -8.36 13.33 2.14
N ARG A 55 -9.35 12.48 1.84
CA ARG A 55 -10.72 12.59 2.33
C ARG A 55 -11.18 11.29 2.97
N ILE A 56 -12.09 11.42 3.95
CA ILE A 56 -12.70 10.28 4.62
C ILE A 56 -13.99 9.90 3.88
N GLU A 57 -14.06 8.65 3.48
CA GLU A 57 -15.25 8.03 2.89
C GLU A 57 -15.76 6.91 3.82
N LYS A 58 -17.08 6.73 3.87
CA LYS A 58 -17.65 5.57 4.57
C LYS A 58 -17.40 4.30 3.75
N ASP A 59 -17.12 3.19 4.41
CA ASP A 59 -17.11 1.91 3.72
C ASP A 59 -18.54 1.57 3.24
N SER A 60 -18.75 1.65 1.93
CA SER A 60 -20.05 1.41 1.32
C SER A 60 -20.46 -0.06 1.33
N ARG A 61 -19.50 -0.98 1.52
CA ARG A 61 -19.70 -2.43 1.54
C ARG A 61 -20.11 -2.92 2.93
N ASN A 62 -19.63 -2.25 3.99
CA ASN A 62 -19.86 -2.62 5.39
C ASN A 62 -20.64 -1.52 6.13
N ARG A 63 -21.85 -1.21 5.65
CA ARG A 63 -22.69 -0.10 6.15
C ARG A 63 -23.09 -0.23 7.62
N ASN A 64 -23.05 -1.43 8.18
CA ASN A 64 -23.39 -1.70 9.57
C ASN A 64 -22.22 -1.45 10.53
N GLU A 65 -21.01 -1.20 10.01
CA GLU A 65 -19.82 -0.95 10.79
C GLU A 65 -19.54 0.57 10.85
N PRO A 66 -19.97 1.26 11.92
CA PRO A 66 -19.97 2.72 11.97
C PRO A 66 -18.57 3.34 11.99
N TYR A 67 -17.57 2.54 12.39
CA TYR A 67 -16.19 2.97 12.55
C TYR A 67 -15.25 2.45 11.43
N TRP A 68 -15.82 1.80 10.41
CA TRP A 68 -15.05 1.42 9.23
C TRP A 68 -15.10 2.53 8.20
N ILE A 69 -13.92 2.95 7.77
CA ILE A 69 -13.74 4.08 6.86
C ILE A 69 -12.70 3.77 5.79
N ASN A 70 -12.73 4.57 4.74
CA ASN A 70 -11.67 4.64 3.75
C ASN A 70 -11.02 6.03 3.80
N VAL A 71 -9.71 6.07 3.91
CA VAL A 71 -8.92 7.26 3.66
C VAL A 71 -8.57 7.26 2.17
N ALA A 72 -9.21 8.13 1.41
CA ALA A 72 -9.11 8.15 -0.05
C ALA A 72 -8.24 9.32 -0.54
N VAL A 73 -7.37 9.04 -1.53
CA VAL A 73 -6.64 10.04 -2.31
C VAL A 73 -7.01 9.83 -3.79
N PRO A 74 -8.14 10.43 -4.24
CA PRO A 74 -8.74 10.11 -5.52
C PRO A 74 -7.86 10.42 -6.73
N GLU A 75 -7.09 11.50 -6.67
CA GLU A 75 -6.17 11.92 -7.74
C GLU A 75 -5.14 10.83 -8.06
N ASN A 76 -4.76 10.04 -7.06
CA ASN A 76 -3.82 8.93 -7.19
C ASN A 76 -4.51 7.56 -7.20
N LYS A 77 -5.86 7.51 -7.20
CA LYS A 77 -6.68 6.27 -7.12
C LYS A 77 -6.33 5.39 -5.93
N VAL A 78 -5.93 6.02 -4.83
CA VAL A 78 -5.52 5.35 -3.59
C VAL A 78 -6.69 5.27 -2.61
N GLU A 79 -6.80 4.14 -1.93
CA GLU A 79 -7.66 3.92 -0.78
C GLU A 79 -6.92 3.16 0.30
N ILE A 80 -6.99 3.67 1.53
CA ILE A 80 -6.55 2.97 2.72
C ILE A 80 -7.82 2.56 3.47
N HIS A 81 -8.13 1.27 3.43
CA HIS A 81 -9.27 0.71 4.14
C HIS A 81 -8.91 0.57 5.62
N ILE A 82 -9.74 1.13 6.48
CA ILE A 82 -9.61 1.02 7.94
C ILE A 82 -10.80 0.27 8.48
N SER A 83 -10.55 -0.86 9.13
CA SER A 83 -11.54 -1.67 9.82
C SER A 83 -11.23 -1.65 11.32
N TYR A 84 -12.25 -1.34 12.15
CA TYR A 84 -12.10 -1.26 13.59
C TYR A 84 -12.97 -2.33 14.27
N TYR A 85 -12.42 -2.95 15.30
CA TYR A 85 -13.08 -3.94 16.12
C TYR A 85 -12.93 -3.56 17.60
N GLU A 86 -14.04 -3.53 18.32
CA GLU A 86 -14.05 -3.34 19.77
C GLU A 86 -13.94 -4.70 20.46
N LEU A 87 -12.97 -4.80 21.38
CA LEU A 87 -12.78 -5.95 22.25
C LEU A 87 -13.37 -5.61 23.63
N ASN A 88 -14.08 -6.55 24.27
CA ASN A 88 -14.78 -6.28 25.53
C ASN A 88 -13.99 -6.64 26.79
N SER A 89 -12.70 -6.96 26.67
CA SER A 89 -11.79 -7.33 27.77
C SER A 89 -12.22 -8.59 28.55
N GLN A 90 -12.98 -9.48 27.92
CA GLN A 90 -13.38 -10.77 28.50
C GLN A 90 -12.43 -11.89 28.04
N LYS A 91 -12.52 -13.05 28.68
CA LYS A 91 -11.62 -14.19 28.38
C LYS A 91 -11.68 -14.64 26.92
N ASP A 92 -12.84 -14.50 26.29
CA ASP A 92 -13.03 -14.86 24.87
C ASP A 92 -12.40 -13.84 23.89
N ASP A 93 -12.12 -12.61 24.36
CA ASP A 93 -11.54 -11.55 23.52
C ASP A 93 -10.05 -11.77 23.23
N TYR A 94 -9.30 -12.46 24.09
CA TYR A 94 -7.93 -12.86 23.78
C TYR A 94 -7.89 -13.82 22.59
N LYS A 95 -8.91 -14.70 22.49
CA LYS A 95 -9.07 -15.58 21.35
C LYS A 95 -9.42 -14.76 20.09
N LEU A 96 -10.39 -13.85 20.20
CA LEU A 96 -10.77 -12.95 19.12
C LEU A 96 -9.59 -12.09 18.65
N LEU A 97 -8.81 -11.53 19.57
CA LEU A 97 -7.61 -10.76 19.23
C LEU A 97 -6.61 -11.61 18.43
N ALA A 98 -6.33 -12.83 18.89
CA ALA A 98 -5.44 -13.74 18.19
C ALA A 98 -5.97 -14.12 16.80
N GLU A 99 -7.28 -14.33 16.66
CA GLU A 99 -7.94 -14.62 15.39
C GLU A 99 -7.82 -13.42 14.43
N LEU A 100 -8.06 -12.19 14.89
CA LEU A 100 -7.95 -10.97 14.09
C LEU A 100 -6.50 -10.70 13.64
N MET A 101 -5.52 -10.94 14.51
CA MET A 101 -4.10 -10.84 14.16
C MET A 101 -3.72 -11.87 13.07
N GLU A 102 -4.12 -13.13 13.24
CA GLU A 102 -3.84 -14.19 12.27
C GLU A 102 -4.61 -13.99 10.96
N GLU A 103 -5.84 -13.49 11.02
CA GLU A 103 -6.59 -13.11 9.83
C GLU A 103 -5.86 -12.01 9.06
N THR A 104 -5.39 -10.96 9.74
CA THR A 104 -4.64 -9.87 9.10
C THR A 104 -3.37 -10.40 8.43
N ARG A 105 -2.63 -11.24 9.14
CA ARG A 105 -1.44 -11.91 8.60
C ARG A 105 -1.78 -12.74 7.36
N THR A 106 -2.80 -13.58 7.46
CA THR A 106 -3.28 -14.42 6.34
C THR A 106 -3.66 -13.57 5.12
N LEU A 107 -4.32 -12.43 5.34
CA LEU A 107 -4.72 -11.54 4.25
C LEU A 107 -3.52 -10.85 3.61
N ALA A 108 -2.51 -10.45 4.37
CA ALA A 108 -1.25 -9.94 3.82
C ALA A 108 -0.54 -11.01 2.98
N TYR A 109 -0.45 -12.24 3.49
CA TYR A 109 0.21 -13.36 2.78
C TYR A 109 -0.56 -13.90 1.58
N LYS A 110 -1.85 -13.58 1.41
CA LYS A 110 -2.58 -13.87 0.15
C LYS A 110 -1.96 -13.16 -1.06
N HIS A 111 -1.21 -12.09 -0.84
CA HIS A 111 -0.49 -11.39 -1.90
C HIS A 111 0.80 -12.09 -2.35
N SER A 112 1.29 -13.10 -1.62
CA SER A 112 2.53 -13.83 -1.93
C SER A 112 2.59 -14.45 -3.34
N ILE A 113 1.43 -14.67 -3.98
CA ILE A 113 1.35 -15.16 -5.37
C ILE A 113 1.91 -14.13 -6.37
N LYS A 114 1.86 -12.84 -6.04
CA LYS A 114 2.26 -11.72 -6.90
C LYS A 114 3.36 -10.85 -6.30
N ALA A 115 3.62 -11.03 -5.01
CA ALA A 115 4.66 -10.32 -4.29
C ALA A 115 6.03 -10.96 -4.54
N ASP A 116 7.05 -10.13 -4.65
CA ASP A 116 8.45 -10.54 -4.68
C ASP A 116 8.98 -10.79 -3.26
N ALA A 117 8.51 -9.98 -2.29
CA ALA A 117 8.80 -10.12 -0.87
C ALA A 117 7.64 -9.61 0.00
N ILE A 118 7.54 -10.12 1.22
CA ILE A 118 6.65 -9.61 2.28
C ILE A 118 7.50 -9.44 3.52
N ASP A 119 7.62 -8.21 3.98
CA ASP A 119 8.40 -7.82 5.15
C ASP A 119 7.47 -7.55 6.33
N GLU A 120 7.75 -8.15 7.49
CA GLU A 120 6.98 -7.94 8.73
C GLU A 120 7.80 -7.08 9.69
N ARG A 121 7.26 -5.92 10.06
CA ARG A 121 7.87 -5.02 11.03
C ARG A 121 6.95 -4.77 12.21
N LEU A 122 7.44 -5.03 13.42
CA LEU A 122 6.73 -4.67 14.64
C LEU A 122 6.68 -3.16 14.81
N PHE A 123 5.52 -2.66 15.21
CA PHE A 123 5.30 -1.28 15.64
C PHE A 123 4.99 -1.25 17.14
N VAL A 124 5.72 -0.43 17.89
CA VAL A 124 5.59 -0.34 19.36
C VAL A 124 5.63 1.11 19.80
N ASN A 125 4.51 1.63 20.31
CA ASN A 125 4.41 2.95 20.93
C ASN A 125 3.78 2.82 22.33
N PRO A 126 4.60 2.59 23.37
CA PRO A 126 4.10 2.38 24.74
C PRO A 126 3.40 3.62 25.33
N ALA A 127 3.82 4.83 24.93
CA ALA A 127 3.24 6.07 25.45
C ALA A 127 1.76 6.23 25.05
N LYS A 128 1.40 5.77 23.86
CA LYS A 128 0.02 5.76 23.34
C LYS A 128 -0.68 4.40 23.52
N LYS A 129 0.02 3.39 24.05
CA LYS A 129 -0.44 1.99 24.12
C LYS A 129 -0.87 1.45 22.77
N VAL A 130 -0.10 1.75 21.73
CA VAL A 130 -0.35 1.28 20.36
C VAL A 130 0.74 0.28 19.98
N TYR A 131 0.33 -0.94 19.67
CA TYR A 131 1.19 -2.05 19.30
C TYR A 131 0.64 -2.68 18.03
N GLY A 132 1.50 -3.21 17.17
CA GLY A 132 1.01 -3.83 15.95
C GLY A 132 2.10 -4.40 15.07
N THR A 133 1.70 -4.80 13.87
CA THR A 133 2.61 -5.28 12.82
C THR A 133 2.27 -4.59 11.51
N ILE A 134 3.30 -4.17 10.81
CA ILE A 134 3.23 -3.60 9.46
C ILE A 134 3.77 -4.66 8.50
N TYR A 135 3.01 -4.97 7.47
CA TYR A 135 3.37 -5.85 6.38
C TYR A 135 3.64 -5.00 5.14
N SER A 136 4.89 -4.88 4.73
CA SER A 136 5.29 -4.26 3.47
C SER A 136 5.34 -5.33 2.39
N ILE A 137 4.63 -5.14 1.29
CA ILE A 137 4.42 -6.13 0.24
C ILE A 137 5.02 -5.58 -1.05
N GLU A 138 6.17 -6.09 -1.43
CA GLU A 138 6.91 -5.67 -2.62
C GLU A 138 6.46 -6.44 -3.87
N GLY A 139 6.65 -5.84 -5.05
CA GLY A 139 6.31 -6.45 -6.33
C GLY A 139 4.91 -6.07 -6.84
N ASN A 140 4.36 -6.89 -7.75
CA ASN A 140 3.09 -6.61 -8.44
C ASN A 140 1.85 -6.97 -7.60
N ALA A 141 1.86 -6.63 -6.31
CA ALA A 141 0.74 -6.84 -5.41
C ALA A 141 -0.27 -5.69 -5.49
N ALA A 142 -1.57 -6.01 -5.32
CA ALA A 142 -2.64 -5.00 -5.32
C ALA A 142 -2.64 -4.12 -4.05
N SER A 143 -1.99 -4.57 -2.99
CA SER A 143 -1.89 -3.89 -1.70
C SER A 143 -0.42 -3.83 -1.29
N PRO A 144 0.25 -2.68 -1.45
CA PRO A 144 1.67 -2.52 -1.08
C PRO A 144 1.92 -2.60 0.43
N MET A 145 0.92 -2.26 1.25
CA MET A 145 1.06 -2.29 2.70
C MET A 145 -0.25 -2.71 3.37
N GLN A 146 -0.12 -3.55 4.40
CA GLN A 146 -1.19 -3.85 5.35
C GLN A 146 -0.64 -3.73 6.77
N PHE A 147 -1.50 -3.49 7.74
CA PHE A 147 -1.10 -3.41 9.14
C PHE A 147 -2.27 -3.72 10.07
N PHE A 148 -1.95 -4.03 11.32
CA PHE A 148 -2.90 -3.91 12.40
C PHE A 148 -2.27 -3.15 13.57
N LEU A 149 -3.13 -2.52 14.36
CA LEU A 149 -2.79 -1.81 15.59
C LEU A 149 -3.77 -2.21 16.69
N THR A 150 -3.30 -2.34 17.92
CA THR A 150 -4.11 -2.72 19.08
C THR A 150 -3.50 -2.17 20.35
N ASP A 151 -4.32 -1.99 21.38
CA ASP A 151 -3.89 -1.81 22.77
C ASP A 151 -3.84 -3.13 23.56
N SER A 152 -4.12 -4.23 22.86
CA SER A 152 -4.19 -5.59 23.39
C SER A 152 -5.36 -5.86 24.34
N THR A 153 -6.28 -4.90 24.55
CA THR A 153 -7.35 -5.02 25.55
C THR A 153 -8.74 -4.65 25.02
N ARG A 154 -8.86 -3.53 24.31
CA ARG A 154 -10.16 -2.99 23.86
C ARG A 154 -10.23 -2.64 22.39
N HIS A 155 -9.12 -2.33 21.79
CA HIS A 155 -9.08 -1.75 20.46
C HIS A 155 -8.26 -2.63 19.51
N PHE A 156 -8.84 -2.94 18.37
CA PHE A 156 -8.13 -3.53 17.25
C PHE A 156 -8.51 -2.76 15.97
N LEU A 157 -7.50 -2.26 15.28
CA LEU A 157 -7.64 -1.54 14.03
C LEU A 157 -6.79 -2.23 12.97
N ARG A 158 -7.38 -2.54 11.83
CA ARG A 158 -6.68 -3.05 10.67
C ARG A 158 -6.70 -2.01 9.56
N GLY A 159 -5.57 -1.83 8.91
CA GLY A 159 -5.43 -1.00 7.72
C GLY A 159 -4.91 -1.79 6.53
N ALA A 160 -5.38 -1.42 5.33
CA ALA A 160 -4.90 -1.99 4.09
C ALA A 160 -4.87 -0.91 2.99
N PHE A 161 -3.68 -0.65 2.47
CA PHE A 161 -3.43 0.31 1.41
C PHE A 161 -3.64 -0.34 0.06
N TYR A 162 -4.51 0.22 -0.78
CA TYR A 162 -4.80 -0.23 -2.13
C TYR A 162 -4.64 0.89 -3.15
N ILE A 163 -4.21 0.52 -4.36
CA ILE A 163 -4.28 1.38 -5.55
C ILE A 163 -5.27 0.73 -6.51
N ARG A 164 -6.29 1.49 -6.92
CA ARG A 164 -7.36 1.01 -7.83
C ARG A 164 -6.90 1.02 -9.28
N GLU A 165 -5.80 0.34 -9.55
CA GLU A 165 -5.22 0.12 -10.88
C GLU A 165 -4.75 -1.31 -11.04
N VAL A 166 -4.48 -1.71 -12.27
CA VAL A 166 -3.84 -2.99 -12.54
C VAL A 166 -2.44 -2.95 -11.93
N PRO A 167 -2.08 -3.90 -11.07
CA PRO A 167 -0.76 -3.92 -10.46
C PRO A 167 0.35 -3.99 -11.51
N ASP A 168 1.17 -2.95 -11.54
CA ASP A 168 2.37 -2.81 -12.36
C ASP A 168 3.35 -1.93 -11.57
N ILE A 169 4.29 -2.56 -10.88
CA ILE A 169 5.20 -1.87 -9.96
C ILE A 169 6.01 -0.78 -10.66
N ASP A 170 6.40 -0.98 -11.93
CA ASP A 170 7.18 0.00 -12.68
C ASP A 170 6.42 1.33 -12.85
N SER A 171 5.11 1.26 -13.04
CA SER A 171 4.26 2.46 -13.23
C SER A 171 3.68 2.99 -11.92
N LEU A 172 3.45 2.13 -10.91
CA LEU A 172 2.81 2.51 -9.66
C LEU A 172 3.81 2.94 -8.56
N SER A 173 5.09 2.57 -8.68
CA SER A 173 6.11 2.90 -7.66
C SER A 173 6.17 4.38 -7.28
N PRO A 174 6.01 5.37 -8.17
CA PRO A 174 6.00 6.78 -7.74
C PRO A 174 4.85 7.10 -6.79
N VAL A 175 3.65 6.53 -7.03
CA VAL A 175 2.47 6.71 -6.17
C VAL A 175 2.66 5.98 -4.85
N ILE A 176 3.16 4.73 -4.89
CA ILE A 176 3.46 3.95 -3.68
C ILE A 176 4.45 4.70 -2.79
N ASN A 177 5.59 5.11 -3.35
CA ASN A 177 6.64 5.84 -2.62
C ASN A 177 6.16 7.18 -2.07
N PHE A 178 5.19 7.81 -2.73
CA PHE A 178 4.60 9.05 -2.23
C PHE A 178 3.62 8.79 -1.08
N ILE A 179 2.77 7.76 -1.13
CA ILE A 179 1.72 7.51 -0.13
C ILE A 179 2.21 6.71 1.07
N GLU A 180 3.18 5.80 0.90
CA GLU A 180 3.69 4.96 1.99
C GLU A 180 4.10 5.76 3.25
N PRO A 181 4.83 6.88 3.16
CA PRO A 181 5.14 7.72 4.32
C PRO A 181 3.89 8.28 5.02
N ASP A 182 2.79 8.51 4.30
CA ASP A 182 1.53 8.97 4.90
C ASP A 182 0.85 7.86 5.70
N VAL A 183 0.90 6.62 5.20
CA VAL A 183 0.38 5.45 5.95
C VAL A 183 1.21 5.24 7.22
N ILE A 184 2.53 5.38 7.15
CA ILE A 184 3.41 5.30 8.32
C ILE A 184 3.08 6.43 9.30
N HIS A 185 2.89 7.66 8.83
CA HIS A 185 2.49 8.79 9.66
C HIS A 185 1.16 8.55 10.37
N MET A 186 0.16 8.00 9.68
CA MET A 186 -1.12 7.59 10.28
C MET A 186 -0.90 6.57 11.41
N ILE A 187 -0.05 5.56 11.20
CA ILE A 187 0.29 4.55 12.21
C ILE A 187 0.96 5.20 13.43
N GLU A 188 1.95 6.07 13.22
CA GLU A 188 2.72 6.73 14.27
C GLU A 188 1.89 7.72 15.10
N THR A 189 0.91 8.35 14.47
CA THR A 189 0.02 9.32 15.14
C THR A 189 -1.18 8.67 15.81
N THR A 190 -1.46 7.39 15.53
CA THR A 190 -2.60 6.66 16.11
C THR A 190 -2.66 6.77 17.63
N SER A 191 -3.87 6.98 18.13
CA SER A 191 -4.22 6.99 19.55
C SER A 191 -5.65 6.45 19.76
N TRP A 192 -5.93 5.92 20.97
CA TRP A 192 -7.24 5.40 21.35
C TRP A 192 -8.01 6.46 22.17
N LYS A 193 -9.35 6.42 22.08
CA LYS A 193 -10.28 7.29 22.83
C LYS A 193 -11.13 6.52 23.81
#